data_cae8cb4b8851ed0d906954d67e76f94c
#
_entry.id   cae8cb4b8851ed0d906954d67e76f94c
#
_cell.length_a   1.000
_cell.length_b   1.000
_cell.length_c   1.000
_cell.angle_alpha   90.00
_cell.angle_beta   90.00
_cell.angle_gamma   90.00
#
_symmetry.space_group_name_H-M   'P 1'
#
loop_
_entity.id
_entity.type
_entity.pdbx_description
1 polymer ?
#
loop_
_entity_poly.entity_id
_entity_poly.type
_entity_poly.pdbx_seq_one_letter_code
_entity_poly.pdbx_strand_id
1 'polypeptide(L)'
;MQNIGRMFKGVGELSSTLNTISGLAFVVVFILCIAALIMSWLVVPGLHWRTSSKNRFRKTAVWVAIVLYVFALLGIMFVMRDPGQGYQLRLLPLYGLKDAALLKTELLGDLGNFIIFIPLGILFMAQCTSEQPVVWTMMFSFGFGLLTELLQYIAKMGTFSPEEMLCAALGGTLGGLLTYAWQKTKGQKKPLGILLRVAFSLCLVVVIFVTTVFGTYHVLRVGGEKNMQENVSNAELKMQSDVKKAGSSDLIWRDGKAYRFNDEIITVLCMGIDQQTEEIEQKEDVSGESGQADSIFLAVLNPTQKQLSVLAISRDTMTEIATYDAKGNYIGDSLNHLGLEYAFGDGKEKSCQYMVDAVSKLFYGIPINGYVAFNMETISQLNDAVGGVTVTVPEGENISDKLKSGETVTLNGDDAVSFVRYRDTSVEGSNNLRIARQKQYLINFFSGAVKAVQKDVSLPGKLYQDFSSEMVTSIGLDDAVYLVTEATEMSFGEDSLTVLQGETKTGDVYDEVYIDEDALYDLILKTFYTEVEIG
;
A
#
# COMPACT_ATOMS: atom_id res chain seq x y z
N MET A 1 -11.50 34.00 -11.28
CA MET A 1 -11.33 32.83 -10.42
C MET A 1 -11.22 31.50 -11.18
N GLN A 2 -11.95 31.27 -12.26
CA GLN A 2 -11.84 30.02 -13.06
C GLN A 2 -10.45 29.72 -13.67
N ASN A 3 -9.65 30.72 -14.02
CA ASN A 3 -8.30 30.51 -14.56
C ASN A 3 -7.27 30.12 -13.50
N ILE A 4 -7.47 30.47 -12.25
CA ILE A 4 -6.61 30.09 -11.13
C ILE A 4 -6.87 28.62 -10.77
N GLY A 5 -8.12 28.17 -10.79
CA GLY A 5 -8.48 26.77 -10.55
C GLY A 5 -7.90 25.79 -11.59
N ARG A 6 -7.84 26.19 -12.88
CA ARG A 6 -7.18 25.39 -13.93
C ARG A 6 -5.66 25.32 -13.78
N MET A 7 -5.05 26.40 -13.31
CA MET A 7 -3.61 26.43 -13.05
C MET A 7 -3.23 25.51 -11.87
N PHE A 8 -4.07 25.46 -10.81
CA PHE A 8 -3.86 24.54 -9.69
C PHE A 8 -4.13 23.08 -10.06
N LYS A 9 -5.08 22.80 -10.96
CA LYS A 9 -5.34 21.43 -11.45
C LYS A 9 -4.16 20.91 -12.30
N GLY A 10 -3.59 21.75 -13.16
CA GLY A 10 -2.38 21.41 -13.93
C GLY A 10 -1.11 21.24 -13.07
N VAL A 11 -1.03 21.92 -11.92
CA VAL A 11 0.05 21.73 -10.95
C VAL A 11 -0.12 20.40 -10.19
N GLY A 12 -1.36 19.97 -9.93
CA GLY A 12 -1.66 18.66 -9.32
C GLY A 12 -1.25 17.49 -10.22
N GLU A 13 -1.59 17.54 -11.51
CA GLU A 13 -1.20 16.52 -12.48
C GLU A 13 0.33 16.50 -12.73
N LEU A 14 0.98 17.66 -12.73
CA LEU A 14 2.43 17.76 -12.81
C LEU A 14 3.11 17.21 -11.54
N SER A 15 2.50 17.42 -10.37
CA SER A 15 2.95 16.90 -9.08
C SER A 15 2.91 15.37 -9.04
N SER A 16 1.87 14.73 -9.61
CA SER A 16 1.74 13.26 -9.62
C SER A 16 2.81 12.58 -10.47
N THR A 17 3.01 13.10 -11.67
CA THR A 17 4.05 12.59 -12.57
C THR A 17 5.46 12.86 -12.01
N LEU A 18 5.66 14.00 -11.33
CA LEU A 18 6.92 14.33 -10.64
C LEU A 18 7.16 13.45 -9.42
N ASN A 19 6.15 12.97 -8.70
CA ASN A 19 6.30 12.09 -7.52
C ASN A 19 6.88 10.72 -7.91
N THR A 20 6.34 10.09 -8.93
CA THR A 20 6.85 8.81 -9.44
C THR A 20 8.25 8.94 -10.05
N ILE A 21 8.49 10.01 -10.83
CA ILE A 21 9.79 10.31 -11.42
C ILE A 21 10.81 10.70 -10.34
N SER A 22 10.40 11.41 -9.28
CA SER A 22 11.32 11.89 -8.24
C SER A 22 11.80 10.78 -7.31
N GLY A 23 10.97 9.79 -7.01
CA GLY A 23 11.38 8.62 -6.22
C GLY A 23 12.46 7.81 -6.95
N LEU A 24 12.23 7.51 -8.23
CA LEU A 24 13.20 6.81 -9.06
C LEU A 24 14.46 7.68 -9.29
N ALA A 25 14.30 8.99 -9.51
CA ALA A 25 15.39 9.94 -9.64
C ALA A 25 16.22 10.05 -8.36
N PHE A 26 15.59 9.97 -7.17
CA PHE A 26 16.32 9.93 -5.90
C PHE A 26 17.25 8.74 -5.79
N VAL A 27 16.75 7.52 -6.08
CA VAL A 27 17.57 6.30 -6.06
C VAL A 27 18.71 6.42 -7.06
N VAL A 28 18.44 6.88 -8.29
CA VAL A 28 19.45 7.10 -9.33
C VAL A 28 20.47 8.15 -8.91
N VAL A 29 20.03 9.29 -8.40
CA VAL A 29 20.92 10.37 -7.92
C VAL A 29 21.78 9.89 -6.75
N PHE A 30 21.20 9.13 -5.82
CA PHE A 30 21.93 8.58 -4.69
C PHE A 30 23.01 7.57 -5.14
N ILE A 31 22.67 6.66 -6.08
CA ILE A 31 23.65 5.74 -6.71
C ILE A 31 24.74 6.53 -7.42
N LEU A 32 24.41 7.59 -8.15
CA LEU A 32 25.39 8.44 -8.83
C LEU A 32 26.30 9.19 -7.86
N CYS A 33 25.77 9.67 -6.72
CA CYS A 33 26.57 10.27 -5.64
C CYS A 33 27.59 9.27 -5.08
N ILE A 34 27.14 8.04 -4.79
CA ILE A 34 28.01 6.95 -4.32
C ILE A 34 29.07 6.61 -5.38
N ALA A 35 28.66 6.44 -6.63
CA ALA A 35 29.58 6.16 -7.74
C ALA A 35 30.62 7.28 -7.89
N ALA A 36 30.23 8.55 -7.81
CA ALA A 36 31.12 9.69 -7.86
C ALA A 36 32.12 9.69 -6.69
N LEU A 37 31.66 9.36 -5.47
CA LEU A 37 32.54 9.22 -4.30
C LEU A 37 33.51 8.05 -4.45
N ILE A 38 33.04 6.88 -4.86
CA ILE A 38 33.87 5.69 -5.12
C ILE A 38 34.92 6.02 -6.19
N MET A 39 34.51 6.60 -7.31
CA MET A 39 35.41 7.03 -8.38
C MET A 39 36.47 8.00 -7.87
N SER A 40 36.09 9.00 -7.07
CA SER A 40 37.02 10.01 -6.55
C SER A 40 38.04 9.44 -5.56
N TRP A 41 37.68 8.39 -4.82
CA TRP A 41 38.48 7.84 -3.72
C TRP A 41 39.27 6.56 -4.10
N LEU A 42 38.70 5.69 -4.95
CA LEU A 42 39.31 4.42 -5.34
C LEU A 42 40.03 4.51 -6.70
N VAL A 43 39.37 5.10 -7.71
CA VAL A 43 39.89 5.08 -9.09
C VAL A 43 40.88 6.19 -9.35
N VAL A 44 40.58 7.44 -8.93
CA VAL A 44 41.42 8.61 -9.16
C VAL A 44 42.87 8.46 -8.61
N PRO A 45 43.12 7.83 -7.44
CA PRO A 45 44.50 7.57 -6.99
C PRO A 45 45.35 6.72 -7.95
N GLY A 46 44.69 5.77 -8.62
CA GLY A 46 45.35 4.87 -9.59
C GLY A 46 45.64 5.50 -10.95
N LEU A 47 45.01 6.65 -11.27
CA LEU A 47 45.23 7.31 -12.56
C LEU A 47 46.56 8.08 -12.58
N HIS A 48 47.25 8.07 -13.73
CA HIS A 48 48.53 8.77 -13.96
C HIS A 48 48.35 10.30 -14.17
N TRP A 49 47.47 10.93 -13.40
CA TRP A 49 47.22 12.38 -13.45
C TRP A 49 48.18 13.15 -12.51
N ARG A 50 48.44 14.42 -12.85
CA ARG A 50 49.17 15.33 -11.96
C ARG A 50 48.42 15.50 -10.63
N THR A 51 49.15 15.64 -9.53
CA THR A 51 48.55 15.77 -8.17
C THR A 51 47.54 16.92 -8.07
N SER A 52 47.83 18.06 -8.75
CA SER A 52 46.90 19.20 -8.78
C SER A 52 45.57 18.87 -9.49
N SER A 53 45.62 18.11 -10.57
CA SER A 53 44.44 17.66 -11.31
C SER A 53 43.61 16.67 -10.50
N LYS A 54 44.24 15.74 -9.78
CA LYS A 54 43.56 14.81 -8.86
C LYS A 54 42.83 15.55 -7.76
N ASN A 55 43.48 16.56 -7.15
CA ASN A 55 42.86 17.34 -6.07
C ASN A 55 41.70 18.21 -6.57
N ARG A 56 41.82 18.81 -7.76
CA ARG A 56 40.73 19.57 -8.39
C ARG A 56 39.55 18.66 -8.68
N PHE A 57 39.78 17.52 -9.31
CA PHE A 57 38.72 16.55 -9.63
C PHE A 57 37.99 16.08 -8.37
N ARG A 58 38.72 15.74 -7.30
CA ARG A 58 38.13 15.35 -6.02
C ARG A 58 37.25 16.44 -5.42
N LYS A 59 37.72 17.68 -5.39
CA LYS A 59 36.91 18.80 -4.89
C LYS A 59 35.64 18.98 -5.72
N THR A 60 35.75 18.94 -7.04
CA THR A 60 34.59 19.06 -7.93
C THR A 60 33.62 17.90 -7.74
N ALA A 61 34.09 16.65 -7.64
CA ALA A 61 33.24 15.49 -7.43
C ALA A 61 32.45 15.56 -6.10
N VAL A 62 33.09 16.04 -5.02
CA VAL A 62 32.39 16.21 -3.73
C VAL A 62 31.36 17.36 -3.81
N TRP A 63 31.65 18.46 -4.50
CA TRP A 63 30.67 19.52 -4.71
C TRP A 63 29.47 19.06 -5.54
N VAL A 64 29.71 18.30 -6.59
CA VAL A 64 28.63 17.68 -7.39
C VAL A 64 27.79 16.75 -6.51
N ALA A 65 28.44 15.91 -5.69
CA ALA A 65 27.74 15.03 -4.76
C ALA A 65 26.90 15.80 -3.74
N ILE A 66 27.40 16.94 -3.19
CA ILE A 66 26.63 17.80 -2.30
C ILE A 66 25.38 18.33 -3.01
N VAL A 67 25.54 18.89 -4.21
CA VAL A 67 24.40 19.47 -4.96
C VAL A 67 23.36 18.40 -5.26
N LEU A 68 23.78 17.24 -5.78
CA LEU A 68 22.88 16.14 -6.07
C LEU A 68 22.18 15.64 -4.80
N TYR A 69 22.90 15.52 -3.69
CA TYR A 69 22.33 15.08 -2.42
C TYR A 69 21.31 16.07 -1.86
N VAL A 70 21.61 17.37 -1.94
CA VAL A 70 20.68 18.44 -1.55
C VAL A 70 19.40 18.40 -2.40
N PHE A 71 19.53 18.22 -3.72
CA PHE A 71 18.36 18.05 -4.57
C PHE A 71 17.53 16.82 -4.20
N ALA A 72 18.19 15.70 -3.90
CA ALA A 72 17.53 14.49 -3.45
C ALA A 72 16.81 14.68 -2.11
N LEU A 73 17.45 15.36 -1.14
CA LEU A 73 16.80 15.70 0.14
C LEU A 73 15.58 16.60 -0.06
N LEU A 74 15.69 17.64 -0.87
CA LEU A 74 14.55 18.51 -1.19
C LEU A 74 13.43 17.72 -1.89
N GLY A 75 13.77 16.80 -2.79
CA GLY A 75 12.81 15.89 -3.41
C GLY A 75 12.03 15.08 -2.37
N ILE A 76 12.73 14.39 -1.46
CA ILE A 76 12.07 13.62 -0.38
C ILE A 76 11.19 14.52 0.49
N MET A 77 11.72 15.66 0.91
CA MET A 77 11.07 16.52 1.89
C MET A 77 9.88 17.31 1.34
N PHE A 78 9.81 17.55 0.03
CA PHE A 78 8.75 18.36 -0.58
C PHE A 78 7.85 17.60 -1.54
N VAL A 79 8.39 16.65 -2.31
CA VAL A 79 7.62 15.95 -3.34
C VAL A 79 6.86 14.76 -2.75
N MET A 80 7.32 14.20 -1.64
CA MET A 80 6.72 13.04 -0.97
C MET A 80 5.75 13.39 0.17
N ARG A 81 5.49 14.67 0.42
CA ARG A 81 4.48 15.10 1.42
C ARG A 81 3.25 15.63 0.68
N ASP A 82 2.07 15.18 1.08
CA ASP A 82 0.80 15.66 0.52
C ASP A 82 0.55 17.13 0.87
N PRO A 83 0.25 17.98 -0.12
CA PRO A 83 -0.25 19.31 0.12
C PRO A 83 -1.72 19.22 0.58
N GLY A 84 -1.97 19.29 1.88
CA GLY A 84 -3.35 19.27 2.40
C GLY A 84 -3.51 18.68 3.79
N GLN A 85 -2.59 17.88 4.26
CA GLN A 85 -2.56 17.51 5.68
C GLN A 85 -2.24 18.77 6.51
N GLY A 86 -3.19 19.22 7.31
CA GLY A 86 -3.17 20.49 8.04
C GLY A 86 -1.80 20.89 8.60
N TYR A 87 -1.38 22.12 8.30
CA TYR A 87 -0.13 22.67 8.85
C TYR A 87 -0.36 23.15 10.28
N GLN A 88 0.52 22.73 11.20
CA GLN A 88 0.50 23.16 12.60
C GLN A 88 1.89 23.66 13.00
N LEU A 89 1.91 24.72 13.79
CA LEU A 89 3.14 25.22 14.42
C LEU A 89 3.29 24.56 15.79
N ARG A 90 4.16 23.56 15.91
CA ARG A 90 4.48 22.91 17.18
C ARG A 90 5.80 23.48 17.70
N LEU A 91 5.77 24.33 18.71
CA LEU A 91 6.97 24.94 19.28
C LEU A 91 7.51 24.19 20.51
N LEU A 92 6.71 23.27 21.09
CA LEU A 92 7.15 22.50 22.25
C LEU A 92 7.69 21.14 21.80
N PRO A 93 8.97 20.83 22.07
CA PRO A 93 9.53 19.54 21.77
C PRO A 93 8.86 18.42 22.60
N LEU A 94 8.87 17.21 22.07
CA LEU A 94 8.34 15.99 22.71
C LEU A 94 6.80 16.00 22.89
N TYR A 95 6.07 16.60 21.96
CA TYR A 95 4.61 16.64 22.00
C TYR A 95 3.99 15.23 21.93
N GLY A 96 4.64 14.28 21.24
CA GLY A 96 4.22 12.89 21.10
C GLY A 96 4.28 12.05 22.38
N LEU A 97 4.92 12.54 23.47
CA LEU A 97 4.96 11.82 24.75
C LEU A 97 3.59 11.59 25.40
N LYS A 98 2.54 12.22 24.89
CA LYS A 98 1.17 12.08 25.43
C LYS A 98 0.43 10.85 24.93
N ASP A 99 0.88 10.27 23.81
CA ASP A 99 0.27 9.09 23.20
C ASP A 99 1.35 8.12 22.69
N ALA A 100 1.29 6.87 23.11
CA ALA A 100 2.31 5.86 22.78
C ALA A 100 2.36 5.52 21.28
N ALA A 101 1.23 5.56 20.58
CA ALA A 101 1.16 5.30 19.14
C ALA A 101 1.74 6.49 18.35
N LEU A 102 1.39 7.71 18.73
CA LEU A 102 1.90 8.95 18.15
C LEU A 102 3.42 9.05 18.39
N LEU A 103 3.89 8.72 19.62
CA LEU A 103 5.31 8.70 19.95
C LEU A 103 6.10 7.74 19.07
N LYS A 104 5.58 6.54 18.77
CA LYS A 104 6.25 5.56 17.89
C LYS A 104 6.42 6.11 16.48
N THR A 105 5.39 6.73 15.93
CA THR A 105 5.40 7.30 14.57
C THR A 105 6.34 8.50 14.47
N GLU A 106 6.29 9.41 15.45
CA GLU A 106 7.19 10.58 15.52
C GLU A 106 8.66 10.16 15.68
N LEU A 107 8.96 9.18 16.58
CA LEU A 107 10.32 8.67 16.75
C LEU A 107 10.90 8.04 15.49
N LEU A 108 10.07 7.34 14.69
CA LEU A 108 10.52 6.77 13.41
C LEU A 108 10.83 7.87 12.39
N GLY A 109 10.01 8.91 12.32
CA GLY A 109 10.26 10.09 11.49
C GLY A 109 11.53 10.83 11.87
N ASP A 110 11.71 11.09 13.18
CA ASP A 110 12.89 11.73 13.73
C ASP A 110 14.17 10.93 13.49
N LEU A 111 14.12 9.61 13.65
CA LEU A 111 15.22 8.70 13.33
C LEU A 111 15.55 8.73 11.84
N GLY A 112 14.55 8.79 10.97
CA GLY A 112 14.71 8.97 9.54
C GLY A 112 15.47 10.28 9.22
N ASN A 113 15.03 11.40 9.78
CA ASN A 113 15.70 12.70 9.63
C ASN A 113 17.14 12.67 10.16
N PHE A 114 17.37 12.06 11.33
CA PHE A 114 18.72 11.88 11.86
C PHE A 114 19.64 11.13 10.87
N ILE A 115 19.19 10.01 10.34
CA ILE A 115 19.98 9.15 9.43
C ILE A 115 20.25 9.88 8.10
N ILE A 116 19.26 10.53 7.52
CA ILE A 116 19.37 11.23 6.23
C ILE A 116 20.39 12.38 6.30
N PHE A 117 20.55 13.04 7.43
CA PHE A 117 21.51 14.14 7.56
C PHE A 117 22.96 13.69 7.79
N ILE A 118 23.22 12.42 8.14
CA ILE A 118 24.61 11.89 8.29
C ILE A 118 25.44 12.06 7.01
N PRO A 119 24.97 11.65 5.81
CA PRO A 119 25.73 11.84 4.56
C PRO A 119 25.97 13.32 4.24
N LEU A 120 25.01 14.20 4.52
CA LEU A 120 25.18 15.64 4.32
C LEU A 120 26.32 16.19 5.19
N GLY A 121 26.39 15.79 6.46
CA GLY A 121 27.48 16.13 7.36
C GLY A 121 28.84 15.60 6.89
N ILE A 122 28.90 14.38 6.37
CA ILE A 122 30.11 13.79 5.77
C ILE A 122 30.59 14.63 4.57
N LEU A 123 29.70 14.94 3.65
CA LEU A 123 30.01 15.68 2.43
C LEU A 123 30.46 17.11 2.73
N PHE A 124 29.74 17.81 3.62
CA PHE A 124 30.09 19.16 4.02
C PHE A 124 31.45 19.21 4.72
N MET A 125 31.67 18.32 5.69
CA MET A 125 32.93 18.21 6.41
C MET A 125 34.13 17.93 5.50
N ALA A 126 33.94 17.13 4.43
CA ALA A 126 34.98 16.82 3.45
C ALA A 126 35.49 18.07 2.71
N GLN A 127 34.71 19.16 2.66
CA GLN A 127 35.05 20.42 2.03
C GLN A 127 35.38 21.56 3.03
N CYS A 128 35.03 21.38 4.31
CA CYS A 128 35.22 22.40 5.32
C CYS A 128 36.72 22.59 5.64
N THR A 129 37.21 23.81 5.46
CA THR A 129 38.62 24.19 5.72
C THR A 129 38.77 25.06 6.95
N SER A 130 37.71 25.22 7.75
CA SER A 130 37.70 26.04 8.96
C SER A 130 38.60 25.44 10.08
N GLU A 131 39.01 26.27 11.02
CA GLU A 131 39.71 25.84 12.25
C GLU A 131 38.80 25.03 13.18
N GLN A 132 37.47 25.25 13.10
CA GLN A 132 36.44 24.53 13.88
C GLN A 132 35.44 23.83 12.97
N PRO A 133 35.89 22.82 12.20
CA PRO A 133 35.11 22.28 11.11
C PRO A 133 33.87 21.50 11.60
N VAL A 134 33.90 20.90 12.80
CA VAL A 134 32.76 20.18 13.39
C VAL A 134 31.63 21.16 13.75
N VAL A 135 31.97 22.29 14.34
CA VAL A 135 30.99 23.33 14.70
C VAL A 135 30.30 23.89 13.46
N TRP A 136 31.06 24.18 12.40
CA TRP A 136 30.49 24.64 11.14
C TRP A 136 29.59 23.57 10.46
N THR A 137 29.94 22.30 10.57
CA THR A 137 29.10 21.20 10.05
C THR A 137 27.79 21.09 10.82
N MET A 138 27.82 21.21 12.15
CA MET A 138 26.65 21.26 12.99
C MET A 138 25.74 22.44 12.64
N MET A 139 26.31 23.65 12.55
CA MET A 139 25.57 24.88 12.21
C MET A 139 24.95 24.79 10.80
N PHE A 140 25.69 24.24 9.85
CA PHE A 140 25.18 24.04 8.49
C PHE A 140 24.01 23.06 8.47
N SER A 141 24.11 21.91 9.14
CA SER A 141 23.05 20.89 9.18
C SER A 141 21.81 21.41 9.92
N PHE A 142 22.00 22.14 11.02
CA PHE A 142 20.91 22.79 11.73
C PHE A 142 20.22 23.86 10.86
N GLY A 143 21.01 24.72 10.22
CA GLY A 143 20.49 25.78 9.35
C GLY A 143 19.75 25.23 8.13
N PHE A 144 20.23 24.11 7.58
CA PHE A 144 19.55 23.44 6.48
C PHE A 144 18.24 22.78 6.95
N GLY A 145 18.24 22.11 8.12
CA GLY A 145 17.02 21.56 8.73
C GLY A 145 16.00 22.66 9.04
N LEU A 146 16.43 23.81 9.60
CA LEU A 146 15.56 24.96 9.82
C LEU A 146 14.97 25.50 8.50
N LEU A 147 15.79 25.60 7.46
CA LEU A 147 15.35 26.08 6.15
C LEU A 147 14.28 25.16 5.55
N THR A 148 14.49 23.86 5.61
CA THR A 148 13.52 22.87 5.10
C THR A 148 12.21 22.94 5.87
N GLU A 149 12.22 23.00 7.20
CA GLU A 149 11.04 23.15 8.05
C GLU A 149 10.26 24.45 7.74
N LEU A 150 10.96 25.57 7.60
CA LEU A 150 10.34 26.85 7.25
C LEU A 150 9.69 26.81 5.85
N LEU A 151 10.36 26.20 4.87
CA LEU A 151 9.82 26.08 3.52
C LEU A 151 8.60 25.16 3.49
N GLN A 152 8.60 24.04 4.22
CA GLN A 152 7.45 23.13 4.35
C GLN A 152 6.25 23.81 5.02
N TYR A 153 6.51 24.57 6.09
CA TYR A 153 5.46 25.35 6.75
C TYR A 153 4.84 26.41 5.82
N ILE A 154 5.68 27.17 5.08
CA ILE A 154 5.20 28.16 4.11
C ILE A 154 4.42 27.50 2.96
N ALA A 155 4.87 26.34 2.49
CA ALA A 155 4.21 25.57 1.43
C ALA A 155 2.95 24.83 1.91
N LYS A 156 2.64 24.88 3.21
CA LYS A 156 1.52 24.12 3.84
C LYS A 156 1.63 22.61 3.66
N MET A 157 2.84 22.07 3.68
CA MET A 157 3.16 20.67 3.45
C MET A 157 3.58 19.91 4.73
N GLY A 158 3.11 20.32 5.90
CA GLY A 158 3.40 19.63 7.16
C GLY A 158 3.46 20.51 8.40
N THR A 159 3.72 19.88 9.54
CA THR A 159 3.86 20.56 10.84
C THR A 159 5.31 20.99 11.03
N PHE A 160 5.54 22.23 11.46
CA PHE A 160 6.86 22.70 11.88
C PHE A 160 7.26 22.00 13.18
N SER A 161 8.36 21.24 13.16
CA SER A 161 8.83 20.41 14.28
C SER A 161 10.26 20.77 14.69
N PRO A 162 10.49 21.26 15.93
CA PRO A 162 11.84 21.48 16.44
C PRO A 162 12.68 20.21 16.57
N GLU A 163 12.02 19.05 16.76
CA GLU A 163 12.67 17.75 16.88
C GLU A 163 13.37 17.38 15.57
N GLU A 164 12.72 17.57 14.44
CA GLU A 164 13.31 17.28 13.13
C GLU A 164 14.57 18.13 12.88
N MET A 165 14.57 19.40 13.30
CA MET A 165 15.74 20.27 13.23
C MET A 165 16.89 19.78 14.11
N LEU A 166 16.58 19.32 15.34
CA LEU A 166 17.58 18.77 16.25
C LEU A 166 18.17 17.48 15.71
N CYS A 167 17.32 16.58 15.16
CA CYS A 167 17.75 15.34 14.53
C CYS A 167 18.64 15.61 13.31
N ALA A 168 18.31 16.59 12.48
CA ALA A 168 19.15 17.05 11.38
C ALA A 168 20.53 17.53 11.86
N ALA A 169 20.56 18.36 12.90
CA ALA A 169 21.81 18.86 13.49
C ALA A 169 22.67 17.73 14.07
N LEU A 170 22.06 16.80 14.82
CA LEU A 170 22.74 15.66 15.42
C LEU A 170 23.27 14.68 14.37
N GLY A 171 22.46 14.34 13.36
CA GLY A 171 22.86 13.47 12.26
C GLY A 171 24.03 14.05 11.47
N GLY A 172 23.93 15.32 11.07
CA GLY A 172 25.01 16.01 10.37
C GLY A 172 26.29 16.16 11.20
N THR A 173 26.15 16.42 12.51
CA THR A 173 27.29 16.47 13.43
C THR A 173 27.99 15.12 13.53
N LEU A 174 27.25 14.02 13.65
CA LEU A 174 27.81 12.67 13.67
C LEU A 174 28.58 12.38 12.38
N GLY A 175 28.01 12.68 11.22
CA GLY A 175 28.67 12.55 9.92
C GLY A 175 29.97 13.36 9.84
N GLY A 176 29.93 14.60 10.34
CA GLY A 176 31.09 15.47 10.46
C GLY A 176 32.19 14.90 11.36
N LEU A 177 31.83 14.43 12.56
CA LEU A 177 32.77 13.81 13.50
C LEU A 177 33.44 12.56 12.93
N LEU A 178 32.67 11.70 12.28
CA LEU A 178 33.20 10.51 11.60
C LEU A 178 34.23 10.90 10.52
N THR A 179 33.91 11.91 9.70
CA THR A 179 34.81 12.41 8.66
C THR A 179 36.06 13.07 9.24
N TYR A 180 35.91 13.85 10.31
CA TYR A 180 37.03 14.48 11.04
C TYR A 180 38.00 13.43 11.60
N ALA A 181 37.46 12.43 12.30
CA ALA A 181 38.25 11.33 12.83
C ALA A 181 39.00 10.59 11.73
N TRP A 182 38.34 10.32 10.61
CA TRP A 182 38.95 9.68 9.44
C TRP A 182 40.06 10.55 8.82
N GLN A 183 39.86 11.85 8.65
CA GLN A 183 40.87 12.79 8.12
C GLN A 183 42.10 12.87 9.04
N LYS A 184 41.89 12.93 10.34
CA LYS A 184 42.96 13.06 11.35
C LYS A 184 43.79 11.79 11.49
N THR A 185 43.19 10.62 11.20
CA THR A 185 43.87 9.31 11.23
C THR A 185 44.43 8.90 9.87
N LYS A 186 44.20 9.68 8.82
CA LYS A 186 44.69 9.42 7.47
C LYS A 186 46.23 9.45 7.44
N GLY A 187 46.83 8.33 6.98
CA GLY A 187 48.29 8.19 6.92
C GLY A 187 48.93 7.61 8.18
N GLN A 188 48.21 7.46 9.29
CA GLN A 188 48.73 6.77 10.45
C GLN A 188 48.68 5.24 10.21
N LYS A 189 49.80 4.57 10.40
CA LYS A 189 49.91 3.09 10.33
C LYS A 189 49.58 2.40 11.65
N LYS A 190 49.12 3.17 12.67
CA LYS A 190 48.72 2.62 13.98
C LYS A 190 47.45 1.76 13.83
N PRO A 191 47.35 0.62 14.53
CA PRO A 191 46.19 -0.27 14.40
C PRO A 191 44.86 0.41 14.73
N LEU A 192 44.82 1.34 15.68
CA LEU A 192 43.65 2.14 16.00
C LEU A 192 43.16 3.00 14.82
N GLY A 193 44.09 3.60 14.05
CA GLY A 193 43.72 4.41 12.88
C GLY A 193 43.17 3.56 11.72
N ILE A 194 43.58 2.31 11.60
CA ILE A 194 43.03 1.36 10.64
C ILE A 194 41.65 0.93 11.09
N LEU A 195 41.47 0.58 12.38
CA LEU A 195 40.19 0.19 12.97
C LEU A 195 39.12 1.28 12.79
N LEU A 196 39.47 2.55 13.09
CA LEU A 196 38.54 3.68 12.92
C LEU A 196 38.12 3.88 11.46
N ARG A 197 39.02 3.64 10.49
CA ARG A 197 38.66 3.72 9.05
C ARG A 197 37.75 2.60 8.60
N VAL A 198 38.00 1.37 9.08
CA VAL A 198 37.12 0.22 8.82
C VAL A 198 35.74 0.45 9.42
N ALA A 199 35.67 0.91 10.70
CA ALA A 199 34.41 1.23 11.36
C ALA A 199 33.64 2.32 10.62
N PHE A 200 34.32 3.40 10.18
CA PHE A 200 33.71 4.45 9.37
C PHE A 200 33.14 3.90 8.04
N SER A 201 33.92 3.09 7.32
CA SER A 201 33.45 2.50 6.05
C SER A 201 32.25 1.59 6.25
N LEU A 202 32.23 0.80 7.34
CA LEU A 202 31.11 -0.06 7.72
C LEU A 202 29.87 0.78 8.07
N CYS A 203 30.01 1.81 8.91
CA CYS A 203 28.92 2.74 9.21
C CYS A 203 28.36 3.38 7.93
N LEU A 204 29.21 3.83 7.02
CA LEU A 204 28.77 4.42 5.76
C LEU A 204 27.96 3.43 4.91
N VAL A 205 28.42 2.18 4.79
CA VAL A 205 27.69 1.12 4.07
C VAL A 205 26.31 0.86 4.71
N VAL A 206 26.27 0.77 6.05
CA VAL A 206 24.99 0.57 6.78
C VAL A 206 24.04 1.75 6.55
N VAL A 207 24.54 2.98 6.66
CA VAL A 207 23.73 4.19 6.43
C VAL A 207 23.17 4.21 5.00
N ILE A 208 24.01 3.90 4.00
CA ILE A 208 23.61 3.81 2.60
C ILE A 208 22.51 2.74 2.44
N PHE A 209 22.75 1.55 2.98
CA PHE A 209 21.78 0.44 2.89
C PHE A 209 20.45 0.82 3.53
N VAL A 210 20.46 1.31 4.76
CA VAL A 210 19.26 1.73 5.49
C VAL A 210 18.51 2.83 4.73
N THR A 211 19.23 3.88 4.27
CA THR A 211 18.59 4.99 3.54
C THR A 211 17.97 4.50 2.22
N THR A 212 18.63 3.57 1.52
CA THR A 212 18.08 3.01 0.27
C THR A 212 16.82 2.19 0.54
N VAL A 213 16.85 1.29 1.52
CA VAL A 213 15.70 0.43 1.86
C VAL A 213 14.52 1.27 2.33
N PHE A 214 14.75 2.20 3.29
CA PHE A 214 13.68 3.07 3.80
C PHE A 214 13.15 4.02 2.72
N GLY A 215 14.04 4.60 1.90
CA GLY A 215 13.64 5.48 0.81
C GLY A 215 12.79 4.75 -0.23
N THR A 216 13.19 3.55 -0.64
CA THR A 216 12.41 2.74 -1.60
C THR A 216 11.05 2.36 -1.02
N TYR A 217 11.01 1.89 0.23
CA TYR A 217 9.76 1.55 0.91
C TYR A 217 8.81 2.76 0.97
N HIS A 218 9.32 3.92 1.36
CA HIS A 218 8.50 5.14 1.48
C HIS A 218 7.95 5.60 0.12
N VAL A 219 8.77 5.54 -0.93
CA VAL A 219 8.34 5.87 -2.31
C VAL A 219 7.21 4.95 -2.77
N LEU A 220 7.37 3.65 -2.57
CA LEU A 220 6.35 2.67 -2.95
C LEU A 220 5.06 2.90 -2.15
N ARG A 221 5.16 3.09 -0.83
CA ARG A 221 3.98 3.31 0.01
C ARG A 221 3.18 4.55 -0.40
N VAL A 222 3.85 5.70 -0.57
CA VAL A 222 3.18 6.96 -0.96
C VAL A 222 2.63 6.89 -2.39
N GLY A 223 3.35 6.21 -3.30
CA GLY A 223 2.86 5.95 -4.65
C GLY A 223 1.56 5.16 -4.63
N GLY A 224 1.53 4.05 -3.89
CA GLY A 224 0.35 3.19 -3.77
C GLY A 224 -0.83 3.88 -3.09
N GLU A 225 -0.59 4.63 -2.00
CA GLU A 225 -1.63 5.44 -1.34
C GLU A 225 -2.36 6.34 -2.34
N LYS A 226 -1.58 7.07 -3.15
CA LYS A 226 -2.12 7.98 -4.13
C LYS A 226 -2.90 7.28 -5.24
N ASN A 227 -2.35 6.21 -5.81
CA ASN A 227 -3.01 5.44 -6.86
C ASN A 227 -4.36 4.90 -6.36
N MET A 228 -4.39 4.37 -5.13
CA MET A 228 -5.61 3.84 -4.54
C MET A 228 -6.67 4.92 -4.28
N GLN A 229 -6.28 6.14 -3.93
CA GLN A 229 -7.21 7.24 -3.66
C GLN A 229 -7.70 7.98 -4.92
N GLU A 230 -6.94 8.01 -6.00
CA GLU A 230 -7.34 8.72 -7.24
C GLU A 230 -8.65 8.18 -7.84
N ASN A 231 -8.94 6.89 -7.71
CA ASN A 231 -10.14 6.26 -8.24
C ASN A 231 -11.43 6.66 -7.50
N VAL A 232 -11.34 7.13 -6.26
CA VAL A 232 -12.49 7.54 -5.43
C VAL A 232 -13.11 8.85 -5.92
N SER A 233 -12.29 9.80 -6.36
CA SER A 233 -12.73 11.15 -6.72
C SER A 233 -13.64 11.25 -7.94
N ASN A 234 -13.72 10.19 -8.76
CA ASN A 234 -14.50 10.15 -10.01
C ASN A 234 -15.76 9.28 -9.90
N ALA A 235 -16.08 8.72 -8.73
CA ALA A 235 -17.22 7.84 -8.55
C ALA A 235 -18.55 8.59 -8.55
N GLU A 236 -19.50 8.12 -9.36
CA GLU A 236 -20.88 8.57 -9.33
C GLU A 236 -21.70 7.75 -8.33
N LEU A 237 -21.77 8.19 -7.08
CA LEU A 237 -22.56 7.54 -6.04
C LEU A 237 -24.07 7.68 -6.34
N LYS A 238 -24.76 6.54 -6.44
CA LYS A 238 -26.19 6.47 -6.80
C LYS A 238 -27.13 6.29 -5.60
N MET A 239 -26.61 6.35 -4.38
CA MET A 239 -27.38 6.27 -3.14
C MET A 239 -28.41 7.41 -3.07
N GLN A 240 -29.66 7.07 -2.74
CA GLN A 240 -30.75 8.06 -2.64
C GLN A 240 -31.02 8.40 -1.18
N SER A 241 -31.18 9.69 -0.90
CA SER A 241 -31.62 10.20 0.40
C SER A 241 -33.13 10.07 0.57
N ASP A 242 -33.60 9.71 1.76
CA ASP A 242 -35.03 9.77 2.15
C ASP A 242 -35.61 11.18 2.02
N VAL A 243 -34.76 12.18 2.24
CA VAL A 243 -35.15 13.61 2.17
C VAL A 243 -34.12 14.43 1.44
N LYS A 244 -34.50 15.10 0.35
CA LYS A 244 -33.65 16.10 -0.33
C LYS A 244 -33.74 17.42 0.44
N LYS A 245 -32.72 17.75 1.25
CA LYS A 245 -32.58 19.10 1.85
C LYS A 245 -31.80 20.02 0.92
N ALA A 246 -32.31 21.23 0.72
CA ALA A 246 -31.64 22.24 -0.08
C ALA A 246 -30.25 22.57 0.52
N GLY A 247 -29.18 22.46 -0.29
CA GLY A 247 -27.80 22.77 0.09
C GLY A 247 -26.93 21.58 0.54
N SER A 248 -27.45 20.33 0.53
CA SER A 248 -26.71 19.14 0.95
C SER A 248 -26.54 18.12 -0.18
N SER A 249 -25.86 18.50 -1.27
CA SER A 249 -25.60 17.58 -2.39
C SER A 249 -24.75 16.36 -2.01
N ASP A 250 -23.98 16.46 -0.92
CA ASP A 250 -22.97 15.47 -0.52
C ASP A 250 -23.39 14.65 0.72
N LEU A 251 -24.65 14.79 1.17
CA LEU A 251 -25.16 14.08 2.33
C LEU A 251 -26.33 13.16 1.96
N ILE A 252 -26.26 11.92 2.45
CA ILE A 252 -27.36 10.96 2.41
C ILE A 252 -28.13 11.09 3.74
N TRP A 253 -29.47 11.15 3.66
CA TRP A 253 -30.35 11.16 4.81
C TRP A 253 -31.10 9.84 4.91
N ARG A 254 -30.99 9.17 6.06
CA ARG A 254 -31.72 7.93 6.39
C ARG A 254 -32.14 7.99 7.85
N ASP A 255 -33.39 7.72 8.17
CA ASP A 255 -33.95 7.65 9.53
C ASP A 255 -33.64 8.89 10.40
N GLY A 256 -33.67 10.08 9.79
CA GLY A 256 -33.40 11.35 10.49
C GLY A 256 -31.94 11.66 10.75
N LYS A 257 -31.02 10.81 10.33
CA LYS A 257 -29.56 10.98 10.41
C LYS A 257 -28.97 11.37 9.07
N ALA A 258 -27.86 12.11 9.11
CA ALA A 258 -27.11 12.51 7.94
C ALA A 258 -25.82 11.72 7.85
N TYR A 259 -25.49 11.26 6.66
CA TYR A 259 -24.30 10.47 6.37
C TYR A 259 -23.51 11.10 5.25
N ARG A 260 -22.17 11.12 5.41
CA ARG A 260 -21.23 11.55 4.39
C ARG A 260 -20.40 10.37 3.95
N PHE A 261 -20.19 10.24 2.64
CA PHE A 261 -19.27 9.25 2.09
C PHE A 261 -17.87 9.47 2.65
N ASN A 262 -17.20 8.38 3.05
CA ASN A 262 -15.82 8.42 3.52
C ASN A 262 -14.89 8.12 2.34
N ASP A 263 -14.28 9.16 1.80
CA ASP A 263 -13.36 9.12 0.65
C ASP A 263 -11.97 8.56 0.97
N GLU A 264 -11.67 8.30 2.25
CA GLU A 264 -10.42 7.63 2.67
C GLU A 264 -10.51 6.09 2.60
N ILE A 265 -11.72 5.53 2.39
CA ILE A 265 -11.93 4.09 2.29
C ILE A 265 -11.37 3.56 0.97
N ILE A 266 -10.67 2.43 1.07
CA ILE A 266 -10.12 1.72 -0.09
C ILE A 266 -10.83 0.38 -0.22
N THR A 267 -11.24 0.06 -1.44
CA THR A 267 -11.94 -1.17 -1.79
C THR A 267 -11.15 -1.99 -2.78
N VAL A 268 -11.05 -3.29 -2.51
CA VAL A 268 -10.39 -4.25 -3.41
C VAL A 268 -11.34 -5.42 -3.65
N LEU A 269 -11.67 -5.66 -4.91
CA LEU A 269 -12.47 -6.81 -5.32
C LEU A 269 -11.58 -8.04 -5.47
N CYS A 270 -11.79 -9.04 -4.63
CA CYS A 270 -11.07 -10.30 -4.64
C CYS A 270 -11.96 -11.39 -5.22
N MET A 271 -11.46 -12.11 -6.23
CA MET A 271 -12.22 -13.13 -6.95
C MET A 271 -11.46 -14.44 -7.05
N GLY A 272 -12.13 -15.55 -6.76
CA GLY A 272 -11.64 -16.90 -7.04
C GLY A 272 -12.29 -17.40 -8.32
N ILE A 273 -11.49 -17.70 -9.34
CA ILE A 273 -11.96 -18.12 -10.67
C ILE A 273 -11.87 -19.62 -10.78
N ASP A 274 -12.95 -20.25 -11.24
CA ASP A 274 -12.98 -21.69 -11.51
C ASP A 274 -12.49 -21.96 -12.95
N GLN A 275 -11.19 -22.13 -13.08
CA GLN A 275 -10.55 -22.61 -14.30
C GLN A 275 -9.79 -23.90 -14.01
N GLN A 276 -9.75 -24.80 -14.98
CA GLN A 276 -9.10 -26.13 -14.83
C GLN A 276 -7.58 -26.09 -15.10
N THR A 277 -7.05 -24.94 -15.48
CA THR A 277 -5.62 -24.72 -15.78
C THR A 277 -4.94 -23.99 -14.62
N GLU A 278 -3.64 -24.27 -14.38
CA GLU A 278 -2.88 -23.59 -13.33
C GLU A 278 -2.75 -22.09 -13.60
N GLU A 279 -2.63 -21.67 -14.86
CA GLU A 279 -2.58 -20.28 -15.27
C GLU A 279 -3.95 -19.80 -15.75
N ILE A 280 -4.28 -18.52 -15.47
CA ILE A 280 -5.48 -17.88 -16.02
C ILE A 280 -5.27 -17.65 -17.52
N GLU A 281 -6.03 -18.35 -18.35
CA GLU A 281 -5.93 -18.28 -19.80
C GLU A 281 -6.73 -17.10 -20.37
N GLN A 282 -6.14 -16.40 -21.33
CA GLN A 282 -6.85 -15.41 -22.12
C GLN A 282 -7.61 -16.08 -23.28
N LYS A 283 -8.90 -15.75 -23.41
CA LYS A 283 -9.76 -16.25 -24.49
C LYS A 283 -10.27 -15.06 -25.30
N GLU A 284 -9.69 -14.84 -26.48
CA GLU A 284 -9.92 -13.61 -27.25
C GLU A 284 -11.22 -13.60 -28.05
N ASP A 285 -11.82 -14.72 -28.42
CA ASP A 285 -12.89 -14.78 -29.44
C ASP A 285 -14.20 -15.44 -28.99
N VAL A 286 -14.35 -15.82 -27.71
CA VAL A 286 -15.53 -16.56 -27.25
C VAL A 286 -16.08 -15.99 -25.94
N SER A 287 -17.11 -15.16 -26.05
CA SER A 287 -17.85 -14.64 -24.90
C SER A 287 -18.62 -15.78 -24.21
N GLY A 288 -18.50 -15.89 -22.90
CA GLY A 288 -19.17 -16.90 -22.08
C GLY A 288 -18.35 -18.15 -21.72
N GLU A 289 -17.08 -18.26 -22.18
CA GLU A 289 -16.21 -19.41 -21.92
C GLU A 289 -14.99 -19.13 -21.03
N SER A 290 -14.88 -17.91 -20.50
CA SER A 290 -13.68 -17.46 -19.74
C SER A 290 -13.63 -17.96 -18.29
N GLY A 291 -14.47 -18.87 -17.88
CA GLY A 291 -14.65 -19.30 -16.49
C GLY A 291 -15.64 -18.42 -15.74
N GLN A 292 -15.88 -18.73 -14.48
CA GLN A 292 -16.81 -17.99 -13.62
C GLN A 292 -16.12 -17.56 -12.33
N ALA A 293 -16.55 -16.44 -11.77
CA ALA A 293 -16.11 -16.02 -10.45
C ALA A 293 -16.93 -16.79 -9.39
N ASP A 294 -16.34 -17.85 -8.84
CA ASP A 294 -16.97 -18.74 -7.85
C ASP A 294 -16.93 -18.21 -6.43
N SER A 295 -15.97 -17.37 -6.14
CA SER A 295 -15.80 -16.69 -4.86
C SER A 295 -15.62 -15.20 -5.11
N ILE A 296 -16.46 -14.37 -4.50
CA ILE A 296 -16.46 -12.91 -4.71
C ILE A 296 -16.46 -12.25 -3.35
N PHE A 297 -15.41 -11.49 -3.07
CA PHE A 297 -15.24 -10.76 -1.83
C PHE A 297 -14.86 -9.31 -2.12
N LEU A 298 -15.49 -8.36 -1.44
CA LEU A 298 -15.09 -6.97 -1.45
C LEU A 298 -14.37 -6.66 -0.12
N ALA A 299 -13.05 -6.54 -0.19
CA ALA A 299 -12.25 -6.08 0.93
C ALA A 299 -12.37 -4.56 1.06
N VAL A 300 -12.64 -4.07 2.26
CA VAL A 300 -12.87 -2.66 2.57
C VAL A 300 -11.90 -2.26 3.66
N LEU A 301 -10.90 -1.46 3.31
CA LEU A 301 -9.91 -0.93 4.23
C LEU A 301 -10.35 0.48 4.67
N ASN A 302 -10.46 0.70 5.97
CA ASN A 302 -10.73 2.00 6.55
C ASN A 302 -9.51 2.47 7.36
N PRO A 303 -8.61 3.27 6.78
CA PRO A 303 -7.38 3.72 7.44
C PRO A 303 -7.65 4.56 8.70
N THR A 304 -8.69 5.40 8.67
CA THR A 304 -9.06 6.28 9.80
C THR A 304 -9.51 5.48 11.03
N GLN A 305 -10.34 4.45 10.82
CA GLN A 305 -10.83 3.59 11.90
C GLN A 305 -9.89 2.43 12.21
N LYS A 306 -8.85 2.23 11.40
CA LYS A 306 -7.93 1.08 11.45
C LYS A 306 -8.68 -0.26 11.45
N GLN A 307 -9.67 -0.36 10.56
CA GLN A 307 -10.51 -1.53 10.43
C GLN A 307 -10.48 -2.08 9.00
N LEU A 308 -10.31 -3.39 8.88
CA LEU A 308 -10.53 -4.12 7.66
C LEU A 308 -11.87 -4.85 7.76
N SER A 309 -12.71 -4.70 6.75
CA SER A 309 -13.97 -5.44 6.60
C SER A 309 -13.95 -6.20 5.29
N VAL A 310 -14.62 -7.35 5.25
CA VAL A 310 -14.77 -8.16 4.04
C VAL A 310 -16.25 -8.44 3.82
N LEU A 311 -16.77 -8.03 2.68
CA LEU A 311 -18.14 -8.30 2.26
C LEU A 311 -18.14 -9.50 1.30
N ALA A 312 -18.71 -10.62 1.73
CA ALA A 312 -18.83 -11.81 0.92
C ALA A 312 -20.11 -11.74 0.08
N ILE A 313 -19.97 -11.90 -1.22
CA ILE A 313 -21.05 -11.82 -2.20
C ILE A 313 -21.24 -13.21 -2.82
N SER A 314 -22.45 -13.76 -2.79
CA SER A 314 -22.72 -15.02 -3.46
C SER A 314 -22.54 -14.87 -4.98
N ARG A 315 -21.90 -15.84 -5.62
CA ARG A 315 -21.85 -15.89 -7.09
C ARG A 315 -23.25 -15.99 -7.71
N ASP A 316 -24.20 -16.58 -6.96
CA ASP A 316 -25.58 -16.79 -7.36
C ASP A 316 -26.46 -15.56 -7.11
N THR A 317 -25.86 -14.40 -6.71
CA THR A 317 -26.57 -13.14 -6.53
C THR A 317 -27.17 -12.67 -7.85
N MET A 318 -28.50 -12.53 -7.85
CA MET A 318 -29.25 -11.99 -8.98
C MET A 318 -29.12 -10.48 -9.02
N THR A 319 -28.45 -9.97 -10.05
CA THR A 319 -28.25 -8.54 -10.28
C THR A 319 -28.27 -8.22 -11.76
N GLU A 320 -28.42 -6.94 -12.11
CA GLU A 320 -28.29 -6.52 -13.50
C GLU A 320 -26.82 -6.57 -13.93
N ILE A 321 -26.50 -7.52 -14.80
CA ILE A 321 -25.19 -7.66 -15.42
C ILE A 321 -25.25 -7.31 -16.90
N ALA A 322 -24.11 -6.87 -17.45
CA ALA A 322 -23.98 -6.59 -18.87
C ALA A 322 -23.91 -7.89 -19.66
N THR A 323 -24.73 -8.02 -20.69
CA THR A 323 -24.77 -9.21 -21.54
C THR A 323 -24.22 -8.93 -22.92
N TYR A 324 -23.54 -9.91 -23.47
CA TYR A 324 -22.83 -9.80 -24.74
C TYR A 324 -23.21 -10.94 -25.69
N ASP A 325 -23.18 -10.68 -26.97
CA ASP A 325 -23.35 -11.74 -27.99
C ASP A 325 -22.07 -12.61 -28.09
N ALA A 326 -22.15 -13.72 -28.85
CA ALA A 326 -21.01 -14.61 -29.06
C ALA A 326 -19.78 -13.95 -29.72
N LYS A 327 -19.90 -12.73 -30.22
CA LYS A 327 -18.81 -11.94 -30.78
C LYS A 327 -18.28 -10.88 -29.79
N GLY A 328 -18.80 -10.85 -28.55
CA GLY A 328 -18.42 -9.90 -27.53
C GLY A 328 -19.02 -8.50 -27.72
N ASN A 329 -20.09 -8.33 -28.53
CA ASN A 329 -20.80 -7.05 -28.64
C ASN A 329 -21.83 -6.96 -27.51
N TYR A 330 -21.86 -5.82 -26.82
CA TYR A 330 -22.86 -5.52 -25.80
C TYR A 330 -24.28 -5.51 -26.40
N ILE A 331 -25.18 -6.30 -25.80
CA ILE A 331 -26.57 -6.42 -26.25
C ILE A 331 -27.59 -5.89 -25.24
N GLY A 332 -27.17 -5.50 -24.05
CA GLY A 332 -28.02 -4.93 -23.00
C GLY A 332 -27.72 -5.52 -21.64
N ASP A 333 -28.35 -4.95 -20.60
CA ASP A 333 -28.28 -5.49 -19.25
C ASP A 333 -29.40 -6.52 -19.06
N SER A 334 -29.12 -7.59 -18.29
CA SER A 334 -30.11 -8.58 -17.90
C SER A 334 -29.95 -8.97 -16.44
N LEU A 335 -31.06 -9.30 -15.79
CA LEU A 335 -31.03 -9.88 -14.44
C LEU A 335 -30.47 -11.29 -14.53
N ASN A 336 -29.30 -11.51 -13.96
CA ASN A 336 -28.63 -12.82 -14.03
C ASN A 336 -27.68 -12.99 -12.82
N HIS A 337 -27.05 -14.15 -12.71
CA HIS A 337 -26.09 -14.48 -11.67
C HIS A 337 -24.82 -13.62 -11.81
N LEU A 338 -24.40 -12.97 -10.72
CA LEU A 338 -23.22 -12.11 -10.71
C LEU A 338 -21.95 -12.83 -11.18
N GLY A 339 -21.75 -14.10 -10.77
CA GLY A 339 -20.56 -14.87 -11.12
C GLY A 339 -20.36 -15.10 -12.63
N LEU A 340 -21.44 -14.97 -13.44
CA LEU A 340 -21.39 -15.11 -14.90
C LEU A 340 -20.77 -13.90 -15.60
N GLU A 341 -20.77 -12.72 -14.97
CA GLU A 341 -20.21 -11.50 -15.58
C GLU A 341 -18.75 -11.68 -16.00
N TYR A 342 -17.97 -12.41 -15.21
CA TYR A 342 -16.58 -12.73 -15.54
C TYR A 342 -16.43 -13.46 -16.87
N ALA A 343 -17.34 -14.39 -17.17
CA ALA A 343 -17.29 -15.22 -18.37
C ALA A 343 -17.47 -14.42 -19.67
N PHE A 344 -18.11 -13.25 -19.62
CA PHE A 344 -18.35 -12.41 -20.80
C PHE A 344 -17.11 -11.61 -21.25
N GLY A 345 -16.07 -11.52 -20.45
CA GLY A 345 -14.82 -10.86 -20.79
C GLY A 345 -13.83 -11.79 -21.50
N ASP A 346 -12.55 -11.45 -21.38
CA ASP A 346 -11.42 -12.15 -21.99
C ASP A 346 -10.76 -13.20 -21.08
N GLY A 347 -11.30 -13.41 -19.90
CA GLY A 347 -10.69 -14.23 -18.85
C GLY A 347 -9.59 -13.55 -18.06
N LYS A 348 -9.24 -12.31 -18.38
CA LYS A 348 -8.20 -11.49 -17.71
C LYS A 348 -8.74 -10.12 -17.32
N GLU A 349 -8.02 -9.04 -17.71
CA GLU A 349 -8.32 -7.68 -17.29
C GLU A 349 -9.72 -7.23 -17.64
N LYS A 350 -10.22 -7.58 -18.84
CA LYS A 350 -11.56 -7.22 -19.28
C LYS A 350 -12.64 -7.93 -18.45
N SER A 351 -12.45 -9.21 -18.13
CA SER A 351 -13.33 -9.96 -17.24
C SER A 351 -13.37 -9.36 -15.83
N CYS A 352 -12.20 -9.01 -15.30
CA CYS A 352 -12.11 -8.37 -14.00
C CYS A 352 -12.79 -6.99 -13.99
N GLN A 353 -12.64 -6.20 -15.07
CA GLN A 353 -13.28 -4.89 -15.16
C GLN A 353 -14.81 -5.02 -15.21
N TYR A 354 -15.33 -5.98 -15.94
CA TYR A 354 -16.77 -6.26 -15.96
C TYR A 354 -17.30 -6.60 -14.57
N MET A 355 -16.58 -7.44 -13.82
CA MET A 355 -16.93 -7.76 -12.43
C MET A 355 -16.87 -6.52 -11.52
N VAL A 356 -15.87 -5.64 -11.69
CA VAL A 356 -15.78 -4.37 -10.96
C VAL A 356 -17.01 -3.51 -11.23
N ASP A 357 -17.41 -3.38 -12.49
CA ASP A 357 -18.57 -2.56 -12.87
C ASP A 357 -19.87 -3.16 -12.31
N ALA A 358 -20.06 -4.47 -12.38
CA ALA A 358 -21.25 -5.15 -11.86
C ALA A 358 -21.33 -5.05 -10.33
N VAL A 359 -20.22 -5.25 -9.60
CA VAL A 359 -20.19 -5.13 -8.13
C VAL A 359 -20.37 -3.69 -7.71
N SER A 360 -19.73 -2.73 -8.38
CA SER A 360 -19.96 -1.30 -8.11
C SER A 360 -21.42 -0.92 -8.31
N LYS A 361 -22.08 -1.42 -9.37
CA LYS A 361 -23.50 -1.20 -9.65
C LYS A 361 -24.37 -1.82 -8.55
N LEU A 362 -24.09 -3.04 -8.11
CA LEU A 362 -24.78 -3.69 -6.98
C LEU A 362 -24.72 -2.85 -5.69
N PHE A 363 -23.58 -2.23 -5.43
CA PHE A 363 -23.34 -1.35 -4.28
C PHE A 363 -23.64 0.14 -4.55
N TYR A 364 -24.60 0.45 -5.43
CA TYR A 364 -25.05 1.82 -5.74
C TYR A 364 -23.94 2.78 -6.18
N GLY A 365 -22.94 2.28 -6.90
CA GLY A 365 -21.86 3.09 -7.46
C GLY A 365 -20.69 3.33 -6.49
N ILE A 366 -20.58 2.54 -5.43
CA ILE A 366 -19.38 2.58 -4.57
C ILE A 366 -18.14 2.30 -5.42
N PRO A 367 -17.10 3.16 -5.33
CA PRO A 367 -15.87 2.98 -6.10
C PRO A 367 -15.15 1.70 -5.68
N ILE A 368 -14.58 0.98 -6.65
CA ILE A 368 -13.70 -0.15 -6.42
C ILE A 368 -12.32 0.25 -6.90
N ASN A 369 -11.37 0.40 -5.97
CA ASN A 369 -10.05 0.97 -6.21
C ASN A 369 -9.10 0.01 -6.91
N GLY A 370 -9.31 -1.30 -6.71
CA GLY A 370 -8.51 -2.34 -7.36
C GLY A 370 -9.19 -3.69 -7.35
N TYR A 371 -8.63 -4.62 -8.10
CA TYR A 371 -9.08 -6.00 -8.13
C TYR A 371 -7.92 -6.99 -8.13
N VAL A 372 -8.21 -8.19 -7.63
CA VAL A 372 -7.34 -9.36 -7.71
C VAL A 372 -8.21 -10.58 -8.04
N ALA A 373 -7.90 -11.26 -9.13
CA ALA A 373 -8.50 -12.53 -9.49
C ALA A 373 -7.45 -13.64 -9.41
N PHE A 374 -7.75 -14.70 -8.68
CA PHE A 374 -6.90 -15.86 -8.52
C PHE A 374 -7.55 -17.09 -9.12
N ASN A 375 -6.76 -18.00 -9.67
CA ASN A 375 -7.21 -19.36 -9.83
C ASN A 375 -7.41 -20.00 -8.44
N MET A 376 -8.44 -20.81 -8.27
CA MET A 376 -8.72 -21.50 -6.98
C MET A 376 -7.57 -22.40 -6.52
N GLU A 377 -6.73 -22.90 -7.42
CA GLU A 377 -5.54 -23.70 -7.08
C GLU A 377 -4.46 -22.86 -6.35
N THR A 378 -4.39 -21.55 -6.59
CA THR A 378 -3.48 -20.63 -5.92
C THR A 378 -3.71 -20.56 -4.39
N ILE A 379 -4.90 -20.93 -3.91
CA ILE A 379 -5.21 -21.04 -2.48
C ILE A 379 -4.23 -21.98 -1.77
N SER A 380 -3.85 -23.08 -2.42
CA SER A 380 -2.87 -24.05 -1.88
C SER A 380 -1.55 -23.37 -1.54
N GLN A 381 -1.01 -22.64 -2.48
CA GLN A 381 0.28 -21.99 -2.36
C GLN A 381 0.25 -20.80 -1.38
N LEU A 382 -0.83 -20.01 -1.41
CA LEU A 382 -1.04 -18.90 -0.46
C LEU A 382 -1.15 -19.41 0.98
N ASN A 383 -1.85 -20.53 1.20
CA ASN A 383 -1.95 -21.16 2.51
C ASN A 383 -0.57 -21.54 3.06
N ASP A 384 0.27 -22.15 2.23
CA ASP A 384 1.59 -22.60 2.64
C ASP A 384 2.56 -21.42 2.85
N ALA A 385 2.42 -20.36 2.07
CA ALA A 385 3.23 -19.16 2.20
C ALA A 385 3.02 -18.42 3.53
N VAL A 386 1.82 -18.51 4.13
CA VAL A 386 1.55 -17.95 5.47
C VAL A 386 1.89 -18.94 6.61
N GLY A 387 2.36 -20.15 6.28
CA GLY A 387 2.73 -21.19 7.24
C GLY A 387 1.59 -22.12 7.63
N GLY A 388 0.53 -22.19 6.81
CA GLY A 388 -0.67 -22.98 7.05
C GLY A 388 -1.73 -22.26 7.87
N VAL A 389 -2.99 -22.56 7.61
CA VAL A 389 -4.15 -21.96 8.30
C VAL A 389 -4.77 -23.00 9.23
N THR A 390 -4.88 -22.65 10.53
CA THR A 390 -5.51 -23.52 11.51
C THR A 390 -7.02 -23.29 11.51
N VAL A 391 -7.79 -24.39 11.33
CA VAL A 391 -9.26 -24.37 11.29
C VAL A 391 -9.83 -25.46 12.15
N THR A 392 -11.13 -25.35 12.52
CA THR A 392 -11.90 -26.43 13.11
C THR A 392 -12.93 -26.93 12.10
N VAL A 393 -12.88 -28.21 11.79
CA VAL A 393 -13.84 -28.84 10.89
C VAL A 393 -15.23 -28.81 11.53
N PRO A 394 -16.27 -28.27 10.87
CA PRO A 394 -17.60 -28.19 11.45
C PRO A 394 -18.14 -29.54 11.89
N GLU A 395 -18.95 -29.54 12.95
CA GLU A 395 -19.60 -30.75 13.44
C GLU A 395 -20.52 -31.36 12.36
N GLY A 396 -20.41 -32.67 12.16
CA GLY A 396 -21.19 -33.41 11.17
C GLY A 396 -20.56 -33.48 9.78
N GLU A 397 -19.50 -32.73 9.50
CA GLU A 397 -18.80 -32.77 8.22
C GLU A 397 -17.52 -33.62 8.28
N ASN A 398 -17.39 -34.54 7.31
CA ASN A 398 -16.17 -35.31 7.10
C ASN A 398 -15.66 -34.99 5.68
N ILE A 399 -14.77 -34.01 5.57
CA ILE A 399 -14.33 -33.47 4.29
C ILE A 399 -13.36 -34.43 3.60
N SER A 400 -12.47 -35.04 4.38
CA SER A 400 -11.49 -36.03 3.91
C SER A 400 -11.05 -36.94 5.07
N ASP A 401 -10.17 -37.91 4.78
CA ASP A 401 -9.58 -38.75 5.83
C ASP A 401 -8.77 -37.99 6.88
N LYS A 402 -8.27 -36.78 6.54
CA LYS A 402 -7.51 -35.90 7.41
C LYS A 402 -8.36 -34.80 8.07
N LEU A 403 -9.51 -34.48 7.50
CA LEU A 403 -10.38 -33.37 7.90
C LEU A 403 -11.69 -33.92 8.44
N LYS A 404 -11.71 -34.33 9.71
CA LYS A 404 -12.87 -34.97 10.33
C LYS A 404 -13.60 -34.03 11.27
N SER A 405 -14.90 -34.28 11.38
CA SER A 405 -15.84 -33.52 12.21
C SER A 405 -15.29 -33.19 13.60
N GLY A 406 -15.32 -31.91 13.97
CA GLY A 406 -14.90 -31.39 15.27
C GLY A 406 -13.39 -31.30 15.48
N GLU A 407 -12.56 -31.78 14.57
CA GLU A 407 -11.10 -31.72 14.70
C GLU A 407 -10.56 -30.32 14.36
N THR A 408 -9.60 -29.84 15.19
CA THR A 408 -8.83 -28.61 14.87
C THR A 408 -7.51 -29.02 14.24
N VAL A 409 -7.30 -28.56 13.01
CA VAL A 409 -6.14 -28.94 12.20
C VAL A 409 -5.51 -27.72 11.55
N THR A 410 -4.19 -27.77 11.34
CA THR A 410 -3.49 -26.79 10.49
C THR A 410 -3.44 -27.36 9.08
N LEU A 411 -4.10 -26.66 8.16
CA LEU A 411 -4.21 -27.08 6.76
C LEU A 411 -2.87 -26.92 6.05
N ASN A 412 -2.45 -27.94 5.30
CA ASN A 412 -1.51 -27.76 4.20
C ASN A 412 -2.27 -27.29 2.94
N GLY A 413 -1.54 -26.94 1.86
CA GLY A 413 -2.13 -26.35 0.69
C GLY A 413 -3.31 -27.10 0.10
N ASP A 414 -3.18 -28.40 -0.15
CA ASP A 414 -4.23 -29.23 -0.76
C ASP A 414 -5.42 -29.42 0.20
N ASP A 415 -5.14 -29.55 1.50
CA ASP A 415 -6.18 -29.64 2.52
C ASP A 415 -6.94 -28.30 2.63
N ALA A 416 -6.27 -27.15 2.40
CA ALA A 416 -6.92 -25.84 2.36
C ALA A 416 -7.92 -25.73 1.19
N VAL A 417 -7.49 -26.12 -0.01
CA VAL A 417 -8.38 -26.17 -1.19
C VAL A 417 -9.58 -27.08 -0.91
N SER A 418 -9.33 -28.27 -0.36
CA SER A 418 -10.39 -29.22 0.00
C SER A 418 -11.35 -28.63 1.03
N PHE A 419 -10.86 -27.94 2.05
CA PHE A 419 -11.66 -27.34 3.12
C PHE A 419 -12.59 -26.24 2.61
N VAL A 420 -12.12 -25.37 1.72
CA VAL A 420 -12.91 -24.23 1.20
C VAL A 420 -13.87 -24.63 0.08
N ARG A 421 -13.54 -25.68 -0.69
CA ARG A 421 -14.37 -26.15 -1.83
C ARG A 421 -15.42 -27.20 -1.46
N TYR A 422 -15.21 -27.94 -0.37
CA TYR A 422 -16.10 -29.07 -0.02
C TYR A 422 -17.57 -28.66 0.03
N ARG A 423 -18.42 -29.42 -0.60
CA ARG A 423 -19.88 -29.30 -0.53
C ARG A 423 -20.51 -30.68 -0.68
N ASP A 424 -21.28 -31.09 0.32
CA ASP A 424 -22.14 -32.25 0.22
C ASP A 424 -23.52 -31.81 -0.28
N THR A 425 -23.77 -32.00 -1.57
CA THR A 425 -25.03 -31.58 -2.21
C THR A 425 -26.22 -32.43 -1.79
N SER A 426 -26.01 -33.53 -1.06
CA SER A 426 -27.09 -34.35 -0.49
C SER A 426 -27.67 -33.77 0.80
N VAL A 427 -26.96 -32.78 1.41
CA VAL A 427 -27.36 -32.12 2.65
C VAL A 427 -28.01 -30.78 2.34
N GLU A 428 -29.23 -30.58 2.80
CA GLU A 428 -29.91 -29.29 2.71
C GLU A 428 -29.14 -28.23 3.51
N GLY A 429 -28.97 -27.04 2.93
CA GLY A 429 -28.16 -25.97 3.55
C GLY A 429 -26.65 -26.15 3.43
N SER A 430 -26.15 -27.10 2.65
CA SER A 430 -24.72 -27.34 2.45
C SER A 430 -23.95 -26.11 1.91
N ASN A 431 -24.62 -25.21 1.21
CA ASN A 431 -24.03 -23.94 0.78
C ASN A 431 -23.68 -23.03 1.97
N ASN A 432 -24.57 -22.95 2.98
CA ASN A 432 -24.31 -22.15 4.19
C ASN A 432 -23.14 -22.71 5.00
N LEU A 433 -23.00 -24.05 5.04
CA LEU A 433 -21.86 -24.70 5.67
C LEU A 433 -20.56 -24.37 4.94
N ARG A 434 -20.56 -24.37 3.61
CA ARG A 434 -19.42 -23.95 2.79
C ARG A 434 -19.03 -22.49 3.08
N ILE A 435 -19.99 -21.58 3.10
CA ILE A 435 -19.77 -20.16 3.42
C ILE A 435 -19.17 -20.01 4.82
N ALA A 436 -19.67 -20.74 5.80
CA ALA A 436 -19.15 -20.70 7.17
C ALA A 436 -17.69 -21.18 7.24
N ARG A 437 -17.31 -22.23 6.49
CA ARG A 437 -15.92 -22.68 6.39
C ARG A 437 -15.03 -21.65 5.69
N GLN A 438 -15.50 -21.09 4.58
CA GLN A 438 -14.77 -20.02 3.89
C GLN A 438 -14.55 -18.81 4.80
N LYS A 439 -15.57 -18.43 5.58
CA LYS A 439 -15.44 -17.37 6.59
C LYS A 439 -14.36 -17.70 7.62
N GLN A 440 -14.41 -18.90 8.23
CA GLN A 440 -13.42 -19.34 9.21
C GLN A 440 -12.00 -19.34 8.62
N TYR A 441 -11.86 -19.88 7.40
CA TYR A 441 -10.57 -19.93 6.71
C TYR A 441 -10.01 -18.52 6.48
N LEU A 442 -10.81 -17.61 5.92
CA LEU A 442 -10.38 -16.23 5.63
C LEU A 442 -9.94 -15.47 6.88
N ILE A 443 -10.68 -15.59 7.99
CA ILE A 443 -10.34 -14.93 9.24
C ILE A 443 -8.96 -15.42 9.74
N ASN A 444 -8.77 -16.73 9.73
CA ASN A 444 -7.54 -17.33 10.24
C ASN A 444 -6.37 -17.15 9.27
N PHE A 445 -6.62 -17.19 7.95
CA PHE A 445 -5.64 -16.85 6.92
C PHE A 445 -5.13 -15.42 7.07
N PHE A 446 -6.03 -14.45 7.21
CA PHE A 446 -5.64 -13.05 7.38
C PHE A 446 -4.79 -12.84 8.65
N SER A 447 -5.21 -13.42 9.77
CA SER A 447 -4.42 -13.41 11.02
C SER A 447 -3.03 -14.03 10.83
N GLY A 448 -2.95 -15.11 10.07
CA GLY A 448 -1.69 -15.78 9.71
C GLY A 448 -0.82 -14.92 8.80
N ALA A 449 -1.43 -14.32 7.77
CA ALA A 449 -0.76 -13.46 6.81
C ALA A 449 -0.14 -12.23 7.46
N VAL A 450 -0.88 -11.54 8.33
CA VAL A 450 -0.34 -10.40 9.08
C VAL A 450 0.89 -10.80 9.91
N LYS A 451 0.83 -11.93 10.62
CA LYS A 451 1.97 -12.44 11.41
C LYS A 451 3.16 -12.84 10.51
N ALA A 452 2.89 -13.45 9.35
CA ALA A 452 3.92 -13.83 8.40
C ALA A 452 4.64 -12.61 7.82
N VAL A 453 3.89 -11.55 7.45
CA VAL A 453 4.44 -10.29 6.98
C VAL A 453 5.24 -9.57 8.08
N GLN A 454 4.75 -9.55 9.33
CA GLN A 454 5.50 -8.96 10.45
C GLN A 454 6.83 -9.69 10.71
N LYS A 455 6.89 -10.98 10.40
CA LYS A 455 8.11 -11.80 10.53
C LYS A 455 9.05 -11.65 9.32
N ASP A 456 8.49 -11.54 8.12
CA ASP A 456 9.22 -11.34 6.86
C ASP A 456 8.56 -10.24 6.03
N VAL A 457 9.05 -9.01 6.17
CA VAL A 457 8.54 -7.82 5.47
C VAL A 457 8.71 -7.94 3.94
N SER A 458 9.56 -8.84 3.45
CA SER A 458 9.74 -9.09 2.01
C SER A 458 8.69 -10.06 1.43
N LEU A 459 7.91 -10.74 2.27
CA LEU A 459 6.93 -11.75 1.87
C LEU A 459 5.92 -11.23 0.83
N PRO A 460 5.30 -10.03 0.98
CA PRO A 460 4.36 -9.54 -0.04
C PRO A 460 4.98 -9.40 -1.43
N GLY A 461 6.21 -8.89 -1.51
CA GLY A 461 6.93 -8.77 -2.78
C GLY A 461 7.28 -10.11 -3.41
N LYS A 462 7.62 -11.12 -2.60
CA LYS A 462 7.85 -12.50 -3.06
C LYS A 462 6.56 -13.10 -3.60
N LEU A 463 5.48 -13.01 -2.82
CA LEU A 463 4.17 -13.52 -3.25
C LEU A 463 3.68 -12.87 -4.54
N TYR A 464 3.86 -11.55 -4.67
CA TYR A 464 3.52 -10.84 -5.90
C TYR A 464 4.30 -11.37 -7.11
N GLN A 465 5.60 -11.68 -6.95
CA GLN A 465 6.43 -12.24 -8.03
C GLN A 465 6.07 -13.71 -8.32
N ASP A 466 5.88 -14.51 -7.28
CA ASP A 466 5.63 -15.95 -7.42
C ASP A 466 4.26 -16.23 -8.07
N PHE A 467 3.25 -15.39 -7.76
CA PHE A 467 1.88 -15.57 -8.27
C PHE A 467 1.52 -14.71 -9.47
N SER A 468 2.46 -13.91 -10.01
CA SER A 468 2.18 -12.99 -11.11
C SER A 468 1.59 -13.64 -12.37
N SER A 469 1.86 -14.93 -12.61
CA SER A 469 1.27 -15.70 -13.72
C SER A 469 -0.07 -16.36 -13.38
N GLU A 470 -0.38 -16.54 -12.10
CA GLU A 470 -1.57 -17.22 -11.60
C GLU A 470 -2.67 -16.26 -11.14
N MET A 471 -2.40 -14.95 -11.21
CA MET A 471 -3.34 -13.90 -10.84
C MET A 471 -3.50 -12.85 -11.94
N VAL A 472 -4.68 -12.26 -12.00
CA VAL A 472 -4.94 -11.04 -12.77
C VAL A 472 -5.29 -9.93 -11.80
N THR A 473 -4.52 -8.83 -11.83
CA THR A 473 -4.70 -7.75 -10.86
C THR A 473 -4.43 -6.38 -11.46
N SER A 474 -5.17 -5.37 -11.00
CA SER A 474 -4.88 -3.96 -11.24
C SER A 474 -3.92 -3.37 -10.20
N ILE A 475 -3.57 -4.14 -9.15
CA ILE A 475 -2.74 -3.69 -8.02
C ILE A 475 -1.28 -3.79 -8.43
N GLY A 476 -0.59 -2.65 -8.49
CA GLY A 476 0.85 -2.58 -8.70
C GLY A 476 1.64 -2.96 -7.44
N LEU A 477 2.97 -3.00 -7.56
CA LEU A 477 3.83 -3.31 -6.42
C LEU A 477 3.78 -2.21 -5.34
N ASP A 478 3.67 -0.97 -5.73
CA ASP A 478 3.49 0.20 -4.87
C ASP A 478 2.16 0.15 -4.13
N ASP A 479 1.06 -0.15 -4.83
CA ASP A 479 -0.27 -0.36 -4.25
C ASP A 479 -0.25 -1.51 -3.24
N ALA A 480 0.37 -2.65 -3.59
CA ALA A 480 0.50 -3.80 -2.71
C ALA A 480 1.28 -3.48 -1.43
N VAL A 481 2.39 -2.72 -1.54
CA VAL A 481 3.17 -2.26 -0.37
C VAL A 481 2.31 -1.36 0.53
N TYR A 482 1.53 -0.45 -0.05
CA TYR A 482 0.62 0.41 0.71
C TYR A 482 -0.47 -0.42 1.41
N LEU A 483 -1.22 -1.24 0.66
CA LEU A 483 -2.32 -2.06 1.18
C LEU A 483 -1.86 -2.99 2.30
N VAL A 484 -0.73 -3.67 2.12
CA VAL A 484 -0.18 -4.56 3.15
C VAL A 484 0.23 -3.77 4.40
N THR A 485 0.84 -2.60 4.22
CA THR A 485 1.25 -1.75 5.36
C THR A 485 0.03 -1.34 6.18
N GLU A 486 -1.02 -0.82 5.54
CA GLU A 486 -2.26 -0.45 6.22
C GLU A 486 -2.93 -1.66 6.87
N ALA A 487 -3.04 -2.78 6.15
CA ALA A 487 -3.66 -4.00 6.68
C ALA A 487 -2.95 -4.55 7.94
N THR A 488 -1.62 -4.39 8.06
CA THR A 488 -0.90 -4.84 9.28
C THR A 488 -1.22 -4.01 10.53
N GLU A 489 -1.75 -2.80 10.34
CA GLU A 489 -2.17 -1.92 11.44
C GLU A 489 -3.67 -2.01 11.73
N MET A 490 -4.45 -2.72 10.89
CA MET A 490 -5.89 -2.84 11.01
C MET A 490 -6.30 -4.03 11.87
N SER A 491 -7.46 -3.88 12.53
CA SER A 491 -8.13 -4.98 13.23
C SER A 491 -8.96 -5.79 12.25
N PHE A 492 -8.92 -7.11 12.38
CA PHE A 492 -9.73 -8.06 11.64
C PHE A 492 -10.16 -9.22 12.55
N GLY A 493 -11.44 -9.56 12.56
CA GLY A 493 -12.02 -10.59 13.42
C GLY A 493 -13.33 -11.13 12.87
N GLU A 494 -14.06 -11.86 13.69
CA GLU A 494 -15.33 -12.51 13.28
C GLU A 494 -16.38 -11.52 12.76
N ASP A 495 -16.46 -10.33 13.36
CA ASP A 495 -17.39 -9.27 12.98
C ASP A 495 -16.94 -8.50 11.72
N SER A 496 -15.71 -8.71 11.28
CA SER A 496 -15.16 -8.04 10.09
C SER A 496 -15.59 -8.70 8.79
N LEU A 497 -16.16 -9.91 8.82
CA LEU A 497 -16.63 -10.59 7.63
C LEU A 497 -18.17 -10.65 7.66
N THR A 498 -18.79 -9.98 6.70
CA THR A 498 -20.25 -9.92 6.52
C THR A 498 -20.63 -10.60 5.20
N VAL A 499 -21.59 -11.50 5.25
CA VAL A 499 -22.21 -12.09 4.04
C VAL A 499 -23.42 -11.23 3.69
N LEU A 500 -23.57 -10.87 2.41
CA LEU A 500 -24.75 -10.15 1.94
C LEU A 500 -26.02 -10.96 2.22
N GLN A 501 -27.01 -10.31 2.83
CA GLN A 501 -28.29 -10.92 3.17
C GLN A 501 -29.20 -10.96 1.95
N GLY A 502 -29.93 -12.06 1.78
CA GLY A 502 -30.85 -12.24 0.68
C GLY A 502 -31.68 -13.52 0.81
N GLU A 503 -32.73 -13.61 0.01
CA GLU A 503 -33.58 -14.79 -0.09
C GLU A 503 -33.03 -15.73 -1.18
N THR A 504 -32.77 -16.98 -0.84
CA THR A 504 -32.38 -18.01 -1.83
C THR A 504 -33.63 -18.68 -2.39
N LYS A 505 -33.75 -18.71 -3.73
CA LYS A 505 -34.79 -19.43 -4.46
C LYS A 505 -34.15 -20.47 -5.32
N THR A 506 -34.81 -21.59 -5.48
CA THR A 506 -34.40 -22.62 -6.45
C THR A 506 -34.79 -22.17 -7.85
N GLY A 507 -33.80 -21.88 -8.69
CA GLY A 507 -34.00 -21.55 -10.09
C GLY A 507 -34.09 -22.80 -10.95
N ASP A 508 -34.25 -22.63 -12.26
CA ASP A 508 -34.40 -23.73 -13.21
C ASP A 508 -33.11 -24.58 -13.34
N VAL A 509 -31.93 -24.00 -13.13
CA VAL A 509 -30.62 -24.65 -13.29
C VAL A 509 -29.77 -24.55 -12.03
N TYR A 510 -29.77 -23.37 -11.39
CA TYR A 510 -28.97 -23.04 -10.21
C TYR A 510 -29.83 -22.33 -9.16
N ASP A 511 -29.35 -22.28 -7.93
CA ASP A 511 -29.93 -21.44 -6.87
C ASP A 511 -29.79 -19.97 -7.25
N GLU A 512 -30.82 -19.18 -6.97
CA GLU A 512 -30.86 -17.72 -7.20
C GLU A 512 -30.93 -17.00 -5.85
N VAL A 513 -30.04 -16.03 -5.63
CA VAL A 513 -30.00 -15.23 -4.39
C VAL A 513 -30.47 -13.80 -4.69
N TYR A 514 -31.62 -13.44 -4.15
CA TYR A 514 -32.19 -12.11 -4.25
C TYR A 514 -31.82 -11.30 -3.01
N ILE A 515 -31.03 -10.25 -3.19
CA ILE A 515 -30.52 -9.43 -2.08
C ILE A 515 -31.66 -8.68 -1.39
N ASP A 516 -31.58 -8.61 -0.06
CA ASP A 516 -32.42 -7.71 0.75
C ASP A 516 -31.89 -6.27 0.59
N GLU A 517 -32.63 -5.48 -0.18
CA GLU A 517 -32.22 -4.10 -0.54
C GLU A 517 -32.09 -3.19 0.68
N ASP A 518 -32.95 -3.31 1.69
CA ASP A 518 -32.87 -2.49 2.91
C ASP A 518 -31.65 -2.90 3.74
N ALA A 519 -31.39 -4.19 3.90
CA ALA A 519 -30.21 -4.69 4.59
C ALA A 519 -28.91 -4.31 3.86
N LEU A 520 -28.90 -4.35 2.52
CA LEU A 520 -27.78 -3.89 1.71
C LEU A 520 -27.53 -2.39 1.88
N TYR A 521 -28.61 -1.59 1.84
CA TYR A 521 -28.53 -0.15 2.01
C TYR A 521 -27.93 0.23 3.38
N ASP A 522 -28.40 -0.41 4.44
CA ASP A 522 -27.91 -0.18 5.80
C ASP A 522 -26.44 -0.64 5.95
N LEU A 523 -26.08 -1.76 5.31
CA LEU A 523 -24.69 -2.23 5.26
C LEU A 523 -23.77 -1.22 4.55
N ILE A 524 -24.21 -0.64 3.44
CA ILE A 524 -23.47 0.38 2.70
C ILE A 524 -23.27 1.63 3.56
N LEU A 525 -24.33 2.14 4.19
CA LEU A 525 -24.20 3.29 5.08
C LEU A 525 -23.25 3.04 6.24
N LYS A 526 -23.33 1.86 6.86
CA LYS A 526 -22.46 1.48 7.97
C LYS A 526 -20.99 1.35 7.56
N THR A 527 -20.74 0.85 6.34
CA THR A 527 -19.39 0.48 5.90
C THR A 527 -18.67 1.64 5.21
N PHE A 528 -19.38 2.41 4.36
CA PHE A 528 -18.77 3.41 3.47
C PHE A 528 -19.06 4.85 3.84
N TYR A 529 -19.93 5.08 4.81
CA TYR A 529 -20.33 6.43 5.19
C TYR A 529 -20.05 6.69 6.67
N THR A 530 -19.88 7.95 7.01
CA THR A 530 -19.74 8.42 8.40
C THR A 530 -20.96 9.25 8.77
N GLU A 531 -21.58 8.97 9.93
CA GLU A 531 -22.66 9.77 10.48
C GLU A 531 -22.14 11.18 10.82
N VAL A 532 -22.86 12.22 10.40
CA VAL A 532 -22.47 13.61 10.60
C VAL A 532 -23.48 14.27 11.52
N GLU A 533 -23.02 14.78 12.66
CA GLU A 533 -23.85 15.63 13.53
C GLU A 533 -24.09 16.97 12.83
N ILE A 534 -25.35 17.26 12.53
CA ILE A 534 -25.74 18.57 12.00
C ILE A 534 -26.17 19.42 13.18
N GLY A 535 -25.32 20.36 13.58
CA GLY A 535 -25.57 21.35 14.63
C GLY A 535 -26.69 22.33 14.28
#